data_ce0feb7c342de9e9572c29351ad04a8b
#
_entry.id   ce0feb7c342de9e9572c29351ad04a8b
#
_cell.length_a   1.000
_cell.length_b   1.000
_cell.length_c   1.000
_cell.angle_alpha   90.00
_cell.angle_beta   90.00
_cell.angle_gamma   90.00
#
_symmetry.space_group_name_H-M   'P 1'
#
loop_
_entity.id
_entity.type
_entity.pdbx_description
1 polymer ?
#
loop_
_entity_poly.entity_id
_entity_poly.type
_entity_poly.pdbx_seq_one_letter_code
_entity_poly.pdbx_strand_id
1 'polypeptide(L)'
;MKLKCIATGSTGNCYLLTSDNGETLILDCGIPIKDIKKGLNWNIKDVVGVLCTHKHLDHSKSVKDFEAMGIPVCKPYEALLMNQFLANSYFTVRTFDLTTIDGSWTHTNADGTPCPIYGFLITHKEMGRMLYITDCELIKWKFKDINHILLGVNYDKDLIDRDNTGKANHVFRGHLSIDTACDFVKANYSNSLQNVIMCHLSSENADRDSFIEKMKKVAPAANVDVTAAGKSWDLKNPSECPF
;
A
#
# COMPACT_ATOMS: atom_id res chain seq x y z
N MET A 1 15.55 -7.68 -2.89
CA MET A 1 14.39 -6.81 -3.18
C MET A 1 14.39 -5.58 -2.31
N LYS A 2 14.14 -4.39 -2.85
CA LYS A 2 14.09 -3.13 -2.10
C LYS A 2 12.76 -2.43 -2.28
N LEU A 3 12.10 -2.05 -1.17
CA LEU A 3 10.98 -1.12 -1.17
C LEU A 3 11.50 0.29 -0.85
N LYS A 4 11.16 1.28 -1.68
CA LYS A 4 11.51 2.69 -1.47
C LYS A 4 10.25 3.56 -1.48
N CYS A 5 10.07 4.38 -0.47
CA CYS A 5 9.01 5.38 -0.42
C CYS A 5 9.45 6.64 -1.15
N ILE A 6 8.72 7.06 -2.18
CA ILE A 6 8.94 8.34 -2.87
C ILE A 6 8.04 9.41 -2.25
N ALA A 7 6.79 9.06 -2.00
CA ALA A 7 5.82 9.92 -1.34
C ALA A 7 4.79 9.07 -0.58
N THR A 8 4.18 9.64 0.45
CA THR A 8 3.17 9.00 1.29
C THR A 8 2.24 10.05 1.91
N GLY A 9 0.96 9.71 2.07
CA GLY A 9 -0.08 10.56 2.66
C GLY A 9 -0.99 11.24 1.63
N SER A 10 -1.89 12.10 2.10
CA SER A 10 -2.96 12.73 1.31
C SER A 10 -2.48 13.67 0.18
N THR A 11 -1.20 13.99 0.12
CA THR A 11 -0.62 14.80 -0.97
C THR A 11 -0.09 13.96 -2.13
N GLY A 12 0.01 12.64 -1.95
CA GLY A 12 0.41 11.69 -2.97
C GLY A 12 1.14 10.48 -2.41
N ASN A 13 0.83 9.33 -2.98
CA ASN A 13 1.40 8.04 -2.63
C ASN A 13 2.16 7.46 -3.82
N CYS A 14 3.40 7.04 -3.60
CA CYS A 14 4.20 6.37 -4.61
C CYS A 14 5.32 5.59 -3.93
N TYR A 15 5.36 4.28 -4.18
CA TYR A 15 6.39 3.40 -3.67
C TYR A 15 7.00 2.59 -4.82
N LEU A 16 8.31 2.38 -4.76
CA LEU A 16 9.05 1.59 -5.74
C LEU A 16 9.46 0.26 -5.12
N LEU A 17 9.06 -0.82 -5.74
CA LEU A 17 9.48 -2.17 -5.37
C LEU A 17 10.46 -2.67 -6.44
N THR A 18 11.76 -2.64 -6.12
CA THR A 18 12.84 -2.92 -7.07
C THR A 18 13.56 -4.21 -6.69
N SER A 19 13.64 -5.14 -7.64
CA SER A 19 14.38 -6.40 -7.52
C SER A 19 15.89 -6.21 -7.73
N ASP A 20 16.67 -7.20 -7.36
CA ASP A 20 18.13 -7.15 -7.49
C ASP A 20 18.59 -7.18 -8.95
N ASN A 21 17.74 -7.69 -9.87
CA ASN A 21 17.97 -7.61 -11.33
C ASN A 21 17.54 -6.29 -11.98
N GLY A 22 17.01 -5.33 -11.18
CA GLY A 22 16.64 -3.99 -11.60
C GLY A 22 15.17 -3.80 -11.99
N GLU A 23 14.36 -4.85 -12.16
CA GLU A 23 12.93 -4.70 -12.42
C GLU A 23 12.26 -3.88 -11.32
N THR A 24 11.46 -2.90 -11.69
CA THR A 24 10.75 -2.05 -10.73
C THR A 24 9.24 -2.09 -10.97
N LEU A 25 8.50 -2.47 -9.93
CA LEU A 25 7.04 -2.36 -9.86
C LEU A 25 6.69 -1.13 -9.04
N ILE A 26 5.84 -0.27 -9.56
CA ILE A 26 5.39 0.94 -8.86
C ILE A 26 4.06 0.65 -8.16
N LEU A 27 3.96 1.02 -6.88
CA LEU A 27 2.75 0.90 -6.07
C LEU A 27 2.19 2.30 -5.86
N ASP A 28 1.08 2.59 -6.50
CA ASP A 28 0.46 3.89 -6.73
C ASP A 28 1.39 4.92 -7.40
N CYS A 29 0.81 5.88 -8.07
CA CYS A 29 1.53 6.93 -8.80
C CYS A 29 0.87 8.31 -8.60
N GLY A 30 0.53 8.62 -7.34
CA GLY A 30 -0.25 9.77 -6.93
C GLY A 30 0.52 11.10 -6.89
N ILE A 31 1.72 11.16 -7.45
CA ILE A 31 2.57 12.36 -7.52
C ILE A 31 2.95 12.69 -8.97
N PRO A 32 3.47 13.89 -9.26
CA PRO A 32 3.88 14.26 -10.61
C PRO A 32 4.91 13.26 -11.19
N ILE A 33 4.73 12.88 -12.45
CA ILE A 33 5.61 11.94 -13.17
C ILE A 33 7.09 12.31 -13.10
N LYS A 34 7.40 13.62 -13.08
CA LYS A 34 8.78 14.12 -12.95
C LYS A 34 9.43 13.67 -11.65
N ASP A 35 8.66 13.65 -10.55
CA ASP A 35 9.18 13.29 -9.24
C ASP A 35 9.32 11.76 -9.13
N ILE A 36 8.42 11.00 -9.75
CA ILE A 36 8.58 9.54 -9.89
C ILE A 36 9.85 9.22 -10.69
N LYS A 37 10.06 9.87 -11.84
CA LYS A 37 11.28 9.71 -12.66
C LYS A 37 12.57 10.02 -11.88
N LYS A 38 12.57 11.07 -11.04
CA LYS A 38 13.69 11.34 -10.12
C LYS A 38 13.89 10.21 -9.11
N GLY A 39 12.80 9.71 -8.51
CA GLY A 39 12.82 8.59 -7.58
C GLY A 39 13.42 7.31 -8.17
N LEU A 40 13.18 7.09 -9.47
CA LEU A 40 13.74 6.01 -10.30
C LEU A 40 15.18 6.27 -10.77
N ASN A 41 15.81 7.39 -10.38
CA ASN A 41 17.07 7.84 -10.95
C ASN A 41 17.04 7.90 -12.51
N TRP A 42 15.87 8.24 -13.06
CA TRP A 42 15.56 8.31 -14.50
C TRP A 42 15.55 6.96 -15.24
N ASN A 43 15.66 5.84 -14.53
CA ASN A 43 15.62 4.48 -15.10
C ASN A 43 14.19 4.00 -15.37
N ILE A 44 13.46 4.75 -16.18
CA ILE A 44 12.05 4.43 -16.51
C ILE A 44 11.91 3.11 -17.31
N LYS A 45 12.95 2.71 -18.04
CA LYS A 45 12.97 1.47 -18.83
C LYS A 45 12.88 0.20 -17.99
N ASP A 46 13.25 0.27 -16.71
CA ASP A 46 13.26 -0.86 -15.81
C ASP A 46 11.90 -1.02 -15.08
N VAL A 47 10.94 -0.09 -15.35
CA VAL A 47 9.59 -0.18 -14.82
C VAL A 47 8.78 -1.21 -15.59
N VAL A 48 8.40 -2.29 -14.92
CA VAL A 48 7.62 -3.40 -15.49
C VAL A 48 6.12 -3.16 -15.41
N GLY A 49 5.67 -2.27 -14.53
CA GLY A 49 4.27 -1.91 -14.40
C GLY A 49 3.98 -1.01 -13.22
N VAL A 50 2.73 -0.52 -13.16
CA VAL A 50 2.18 0.29 -12.08
C VAL A 50 0.94 -0.40 -11.52
N LEU A 51 0.84 -0.56 -10.20
CA LEU A 51 -0.37 -0.99 -9.51
C LEU A 51 -1.07 0.25 -8.96
N CYS A 52 -2.31 0.50 -9.34
CA CYS A 52 -3.10 1.63 -8.86
C CYS A 52 -4.29 1.11 -8.05
N THR A 53 -4.34 1.42 -6.75
CA THR A 53 -5.33 0.88 -5.81
C THR A 53 -6.73 1.40 -6.09
N HIS A 54 -6.87 2.69 -6.41
CA HIS A 54 -8.12 3.37 -6.72
C HIS A 54 -7.89 4.68 -7.49
N LYS A 55 -8.97 5.38 -7.83
CA LYS A 55 -8.93 6.51 -8.77
C LYS A 55 -8.61 7.89 -8.16
N HIS A 56 -8.50 8.04 -6.84
CA HIS A 56 -8.16 9.33 -6.25
C HIS A 56 -6.80 9.84 -6.71
N LEU A 57 -6.67 11.15 -6.88
CA LEU A 57 -5.49 11.76 -7.51
C LEU A 57 -4.19 11.55 -6.73
N ASP A 58 -4.27 11.43 -5.42
CA ASP A 58 -3.12 11.11 -4.56
C ASP A 58 -2.65 9.64 -4.69
N HIS A 59 -3.33 8.83 -5.53
CA HIS A 59 -2.94 7.48 -5.93
C HIS A 59 -2.77 7.32 -7.45
N SER A 60 -3.47 8.09 -8.27
CA SER A 60 -3.60 7.87 -9.72
C SER A 60 -3.08 9.00 -10.62
N LYS A 61 -2.51 10.06 -10.06
CA LYS A 61 -2.18 11.32 -10.76
C LYS A 61 -1.39 11.12 -12.06
N SER A 62 -0.42 10.22 -12.08
CA SER A 62 0.45 9.96 -13.23
C SER A 62 0.08 8.70 -14.02
N VAL A 63 -1.11 8.13 -13.82
CA VAL A 63 -1.58 6.95 -14.57
C VAL A 63 -1.50 7.18 -16.08
N LYS A 64 -2.06 8.29 -16.56
CA LYS A 64 -2.04 8.63 -18.00
C LYS A 64 -0.63 8.81 -18.57
N ASP A 65 0.31 9.32 -17.76
CA ASP A 65 1.69 9.48 -18.19
C ASP A 65 2.36 8.11 -18.42
N PHE A 66 2.11 7.13 -17.54
CA PHE A 66 2.63 5.77 -17.70
C PHE A 66 1.99 5.06 -18.90
N GLU A 67 0.68 5.17 -19.07
CA GLU A 67 -0.04 4.63 -20.23
C GLU A 67 0.52 5.21 -21.55
N ALA A 68 0.75 6.53 -21.61
CA ALA A 68 1.32 7.20 -22.77
C ALA A 68 2.78 6.76 -23.08
N MET A 69 3.52 6.28 -22.07
CA MET A 69 4.85 5.70 -22.23
C MET A 69 4.82 4.20 -22.60
N GLY A 70 3.62 3.60 -22.73
CA GLY A 70 3.45 2.17 -23.00
C GLY A 70 3.78 1.27 -21.81
N ILE A 71 3.84 1.82 -20.59
CA ILE A 71 4.05 1.05 -19.36
C ILE A 71 2.69 0.57 -18.85
N PRO A 72 2.52 -0.75 -18.61
CA PRO A 72 1.25 -1.29 -18.17
C PRO A 72 0.81 -0.72 -16.81
N VAL A 73 -0.46 -0.31 -16.70
CA VAL A 73 -1.07 0.14 -15.43
C VAL A 73 -2.21 -0.79 -15.06
N CYS A 74 -2.11 -1.45 -13.91
CA CYS A 74 -3.18 -2.24 -13.33
C CYS A 74 -4.16 -1.33 -12.59
N LYS A 75 -5.39 -1.23 -13.10
CA LYS A 75 -6.50 -0.46 -12.53
C LYS A 75 -7.69 -1.40 -12.31
N PRO A 76 -7.73 -2.18 -11.21
CA PRO A 76 -8.79 -3.18 -11.00
C PRO A 76 -10.18 -2.58 -10.93
N TYR A 77 -10.27 -1.29 -10.60
CA TYR A 77 -11.52 -0.52 -10.54
C TYR A 77 -12.10 -0.14 -11.92
N GLU A 78 -11.32 -0.29 -13.01
CA GLU A 78 -11.81 -0.05 -14.38
C GLU A 78 -12.06 -1.38 -15.12
N ALA A 79 -11.18 -2.36 -15.00
CA ALA A 79 -11.32 -3.66 -15.62
C ALA A 79 -10.44 -4.71 -14.95
N LEU A 80 -10.98 -5.90 -14.72
CA LEU A 80 -10.29 -7.06 -14.11
C LEU A 80 -9.39 -7.82 -15.10
N LEU A 81 -8.69 -7.16 -16.01
CA LEU A 81 -7.81 -7.82 -16.99
C LEU A 81 -6.41 -8.07 -16.40
N MET A 82 -6.32 -8.89 -15.35
CA MET A 82 -5.08 -9.16 -14.61
C MET A 82 -4.14 -10.20 -15.25
N ASN A 83 -4.66 -11.11 -16.07
CA ASN A 83 -3.91 -12.31 -16.50
C ASN A 83 -2.76 -12.04 -17.47
N GLN A 84 -2.60 -10.82 -17.99
CA GLN A 84 -1.54 -10.45 -18.95
C GLN A 84 -0.69 -9.27 -18.47
N PHE A 85 -0.98 -8.70 -17.32
CA PHE A 85 -0.43 -7.43 -16.86
C PHE A 85 1.11 -7.45 -16.71
N LEU A 86 1.67 -8.57 -16.24
CA LEU A 86 3.13 -8.72 -16.03
C LEU A 86 3.69 -9.97 -16.73
N ALA A 87 3.24 -10.24 -17.95
CA ALA A 87 3.58 -11.48 -18.66
C ALA A 87 5.09 -11.73 -18.82
N ASN A 88 5.91 -10.68 -18.80
CA ASN A 88 7.37 -10.75 -18.98
C ASN A 88 8.15 -10.31 -17.72
N SER A 89 7.54 -10.38 -16.53
CA SER A 89 8.16 -9.99 -15.27
C SER A 89 8.22 -11.17 -14.29
N TYR A 90 9.17 -11.12 -13.37
CA TYR A 90 9.26 -12.07 -12.24
C TYR A 90 8.27 -11.79 -11.12
N PHE A 91 7.54 -10.66 -11.18
CA PHE A 91 6.46 -10.36 -10.24
C PHE A 91 5.19 -11.13 -10.61
N THR A 92 4.56 -11.74 -9.60
CA THR A 92 3.18 -12.23 -9.70
C THR A 92 2.30 -11.36 -8.82
N VAL A 93 1.21 -10.85 -9.39
CA VAL A 93 0.28 -9.96 -8.68
C VAL A 93 -1.13 -10.55 -8.69
N ARG A 94 -1.78 -10.55 -7.53
CA ARG A 94 -3.21 -10.86 -7.38
C ARG A 94 -3.89 -9.68 -6.71
N THR A 95 -5.02 -9.25 -7.26
CA THR A 95 -5.88 -8.25 -6.65
C THR A 95 -6.91 -8.89 -5.75
N PHE A 96 -7.34 -8.16 -4.75
CA PHE A 96 -8.50 -8.50 -3.94
C PHE A 96 -9.32 -7.25 -3.67
N ASP A 97 -10.63 -7.43 -3.68
CA ASP A 97 -11.59 -6.35 -3.55
C ASP A 97 -11.70 -5.92 -2.08
N LEU A 98 -11.56 -4.62 -1.85
CA LEU A 98 -11.74 -3.95 -0.55
C LEU A 98 -12.94 -3.00 -0.57
N THR A 99 -13.68 -2.96 -1.68
CA THR A 99 -14.69 -1.95 -1.99
C THR A 99 -15.86 -1.95 -1.02
N THR A 100 -16.31 -3.15 -0.59
CA THR A 100 -17.48 -3.27 0.29
C THR A 100 -17.28 -4.30 1.40
N ILE A 101 -17.87 -4.00 2.56
CA ILE A 101 -18.03 -4.93 3.66
C ILE A 101 -19.49 -4.89 4.10
N ASP A 102 -20.15 -6.06 4.10
CA ASP A 102 -21.56 -6.23 4.50
C ASP A 102 -22.52 -5.24 3.80
N GLY A 103 -22.22 -4.91 2.51
CA GLY A 103 -22.98 -3.98 1.69
C GLY A 103 -22.65 -2.50 1.91
N SER A 104 -21.75 -2.17 2.85
CA SER A 104 -21.28 -0.81 3.07
C SER A 104 -19.98 -0.54 2.33
N TRP A 105 -19.84 0.65 1.76
CA TRP A 105 -18.63 1.10 1.07
C TRP A 105 -17.54 1.41 2.09
N THR A 106 -16.33 0.90 1.84
CA THR A 106 -15.15 1.14 2.69
C THR A 106 -14.38 2.38 2.30
N HIS A 107 -14.68 2.95 1.12
CA HIS A 107 -14.05 4.16 0.62
C HIS A 107 -15.00 4.95 -0.28
N THR A 108 -14.99 6.29 -0.20
CA THR A 108 -15.89 7.16 -0.93
C THR A 108 -15.16 8.38 -1.50
N ASN A 109 -15.70 8.94 -2.58
CA ASN A 109 -15.30 10.24 -3.10
C ASN A 109 -15.75 11.37 -2.14
N ALA A 110 -15.24 12.58 -2.35
CA ALA A 110 -15.60 13.76 -1.55
C ALA A 110 -17.10 14.10 -1.57
N ASP A 111 -17.80 13.72 -2.65
CA ASP A 111 -19.26 13.89 -2.79
C ASP A 111 -20.07 12.75 -2.14
N GLY A 112 -19.40 11.80 -1.46
CA GLY A 112 -20.02 10.65 -0.80
C GLY A 112 -20.35 9.50 -1.73
N THR A 113 -20.07 9.61 -3.03
CA THR A 113 -20.26 8.50 -3.97
C THR A 113 -19.21 7.41 -3.76
N PRO A 114 -19.54 6.14 -4.05
CA PRO A 114 -18.59 5.03 -3.90
C PRO A 114 -17.30 5.20 -4.70
N CYS A 115 -16.17 4.86 -4.08
CA CYS A 115 -14.88 4.74 -4.75
C CYS A 115 -14.37 3.31 -4.63
N PRO A 116 -14.47 2.49 -5.70
CA PRO A 116 -13.94 1.13 -5.68
C PRO A 116 -12.45 1.11 -5.38
N ILE A 117 -12.04 0.27 -4.42
CA ILE A 117 -10.66 0.16 -3.96
C ILE A 117 -10.21 -1.30 -3.88
N TYR A 118 -8.95 -1.54 -4.20
CA TYR A 118 -8.37 -2.87 -4.28
C TYR A 118 -7.02 -2.92 -3.56
N GLY A 119 -6.78 -4.05 -2.91
CA GLY A 119 -5.46 -4.42 -2.40
C GLY A 119 -4.72 -5.35 -3.36
N PHE A 120 -3.43 -5.49 -3.15
CA PHE A 120 -2.56 -6.34 -3.96
C PHE A 120 -1.79 -7.33 -3.10
N LEU A 121 -1.82 -8.60 -3.50
CA LEU A 121 -0.88 -9.62 -3.06
C LEU A 121 0.19 -9.77 -4.14
N ILE A 122 1.40 -9.35 -3.82
CA ILE A 122 2.55 -9.33 -4.71
C ILE A 122 3.50 -10.45 -4.28
N THR A 123 3.92 -11.28 -5.22
CA THR A 123 4.86 -12.38 -4.97
C THR A 123 6.09 -12.22 -5.87
N HIS A 124 7.28 -12.39 -5.29
CA HIS A 124 8.54 -12.44 -5.99
C HIS A 124 9.52 -13.34 -5.22
N LYS A 125 10.39 -14.09 -5.92
CA LYS A 125 11.33 -15.01 -5.27
C LYS A 125 12.21 -14.37 -4.20
N GLU A 126 12.70 -13.16 -4.43
CA GLU A 126 13.60 -12.44 -3.51
C GLU A 126 12.95 -12.00 -2.20
N MET A 127 11.64 -11.76 -2.18
CA MET A 127 10.94 -11.24 -0.99
C MET A 127 9.87 -12.18 -0.44
N GLY A 128 9.46 -13.21 -1.20
CA GLY A 128 8.28 -14.00 -0.87
C GLY A 128 7.00 -13.23 -1.19
N ARG A 129 6.08 -13.11 -0.23
CA ARG A 129 4.73 -12.56 -0.39
C ARG A 129 4.57 -11.25 0.36
N MET A 130 4.15 -10.22 -0.35
CA MET A 130 3.89 -8.89 0.18
C MET A 130 2.43 -8.48 -0.03
N LEU A 131 1.80 -7.95 1.00
CA LEU A 131 0.51 -7.25 0.89
C LEU A 131 0.75 -5.75 0.72
N TYR A 132 0.02 -5.14 -0.22
CA TYR A 132 -0.14 -3.70 -0.33
C TYR A 132 -1.62 -3.35 -0.20
N ILE A 133 -1.96 -2.59 0.83
CA ILE A 133 -3.32 -2.19 1.19
C ILE A 133 -3.28 -0.74 1.65
N THR A 134 -4.15 0.11 1.13
CA THR A 134 -4.30 1.50 1.56
C THR A 134 -5.78 1.93 1.48
N ASP A 135 -6.13 3.00 2.18
CA ASP A 135 -7.40 3.73 2.08
C ASP A 135 -8.68 2.91 2.16
N CYS A 136 -8.71 1.93 3.03
CA CYS A 136 -9.93 1.20 3.36
C CYS A 136 -10.25 1.33 4.85
N GLU A 137 -11.52 1.28 5.20
CA GLU A 137 -11.98 1.34 6.60
C GLU A 137 -11.74 0.01 7.34
N LEU A 138 -11.86 -1.10 6.62
CA LEU A 138 -11.77 -2.45 7.18
C LEU A 138 -11.29 -3.45 6.13
N ILE A 139 -10.62 -4.52 6.56
CA ILE A 139 -10.10 -5.59 5.71
C ILE A 139 -10.73 -6.91 6.14
N LYS A 140 -11.63 -7.47 5.32
CA LYS A 140 -12.31 -8.76 5.58
C LYS A 140 -11.47 -10.00 5.26
N TRP A 141 -10.39 -9.80 4.48
CA TRP A 141 -9.57 -10.90 3.97
C TRP A 141 -8.59 -11.39 5.02
N LYS A 142 -8.34 -12.69 5.01
CA LYS A 142 -7.29 -13.35 5.79
C LYS A 142 -6.31 -14.03 4.85
N PHE A 143 -5.02 -13.81 5.09
CA PHE A 143 -3.94 -14.30 4.24
C PHE A 143 -3.03 -15.24 5.03
N LYS A 144 -2.40 -16.19 4.33
CA LYS A 144 -1.42 -17.11 4.92
C LYS A 144 -0.02 -16.80 4.37
N ASP A 145 1.00 -17.08 5.17
CA ASP A 145 2.40 -17.05 4.76
C ASP A 145 2.82 -15.69 4.15
N ILE A 146 2.41 -14.59 4.76
CA ILE A 146 2.80 -13.25 4.37
C ILE A 146 4.17 -12.93 4.99
N ASN A 147 5.08 -12.40 4.17
CA ASN A 147 6.42 -12.00 4.59
C ASN A 147 6.50 -10.49 4.86
N HIS A 148 5.76 -9.69 4.11
CA HIS A 148 5.80 -8.23 4.23
C HIS A 148 4.40 -7.63 4.08
N ILE A 149 4.14 -6.58 4.84
CA ILE A 149 2.88 -5.80 4.77
C ILE A 149 3.24 -4.32 4.61
N LEU A 150 2.76 -3.69 3.55
CA LEU A 150 2.68 -2.24 3.40
C LEU A 150 1.21 -1.86 3.57
N LEU A 151 0.88 -1.19 4.68
CA LEU A 151 -0.48 -0.97 5.13
C LEU A 151 -0.76 0.51 5.38
N GLY A 152 -1.78 1.04 4.74
CA GLY A 152 -2.31 2.37 5.05
C GLY A 152 -2.93 2.39 6.44
N VAL A 153 -2.36 3.18 7.36
CA VAL A 153 -2.84 3.36 8.72
C VAL A 153 -2.93 4.86 8.98
N ASN A 154 -4.14 5.38 8.94
CA ASN A 154 -4.30 6.83 8.82
C ASN A 154 -4.40 7.55 10.17
N TYR A 155 -5.12 6.98 11.15
CA TYR A 155 -5.49 7.74 12.36
C TYR A 155 -5.52 6.90 13.63
N ASP A 156 -5.43 7.60 14.77
CA ASP A 156 -5.81 7.10 16.09
C ASP A 156 -7.15 7.71 16.49
N LYS A 157 -8.08 6.90 16.95
CA LYS A 157 -9.42 7.35 17.39
C LYS A 157 -9.36 8.34 18.54
N ASP A 158 -8.31 8.23 19.37
CA ASP A 158 -8.13 9.07 20.55
C ASP A 158 -7.58 10.48 20.19
N LEU A 159 -7.02 10.65 18.97
CA LEU A 159 -6.50 11.93 18.50
C LEU A 159 -7.48 12.72 17.63
N ILE A 160 -8.65 12.15 17.31
CA ILE A 160 -9.64 12.83 16.47
C ILE A 160 -10.43 13.86 17.26
N ASP A 161 -10.43 15.10 16.75
CA ASP A 161 -11.32 16.16 17.23
C ASP A 161 -12.78 15.81 16.89
N ARG A 162 -13.51 15.37 17.90
CA ARG A 162 -14.93 14.94 17.77
C ARG A 162 -15.90 16.12 17.63
N ASP A 163 -15.48 17.32 17.96
CA ASP A 163 -16.31 18.51 17.84
C ASP A 163 -16.45 18.96 16.38
N ASN A 164 -15.50 18.54 15.51
CA ASN A 164 -15.57 18.74 14.06
C ASN A 164 -16.16 17.50 13.36
N THR A 165 -17.47 17.31 13.49
CA THR A 165 -18.18 16.11 13.01
C THR A 165 -18.03 15.80 11.52
N GLY A 166 -17.91 16.83 10.67
CA GLY A 166 -17.74 16.65 9.22
C GLY A 166 -16.36 16.04 8.88
N LYS A 167 -15.30 16.57 9.50
CA LYS A 167 -13.93 16.09 9.33
C LYS A 167 -13.73 14.71 9.96
N ALA A 168 -14.29 14.48 11.15
CA ALA A 168 -14.27 13.20 11.82
C ALA A 168 -14.93 12.09 10.98
N ASN A 169 -16.11 12.35 10.43
CA ASN A 169 -16.83 11.39 9.57
C ASN A 169 -16.05 11.05 8.29
N HIS A 170 -15.37 12.02 7.68
CA HIS A 170 -14.53 11.77 6.50
C HIS A 170 -13.33 10.88 6.83
N VAL A 171 -12.68 11.10 7.97
CA VAL A 171 -11.56 10.28 8.44
C VAL A 171 -12.02 8.85 8.77
N PHE A 172 -13.17 8.70 9.44
CA PHE A 172 -13.71 7.37 9.80
C PHE A 172 -14.14 6.55 8.59
N ARG A 173 -14.65 7.22 7.54
CA ARG A 173 -15.12 6.57 6.31
C ARG A 173 -14.04 6.60 5.24
N GLY A 174 -13.32 5.53 5.10
CA GLY A 174 -12.35 5.35 4.02
C GLY A 174 -10.90 5.21 4.46
N HIS A 175 -10.64 5.23 5.78
CA HIS A 175 -9.30 5.04 6.30
C HIS A 175 -9.25 4.08 7.48
N LEU A 176 -8.14 3.36 7.62
CA LEU A 176 -7.92 2.38 8.68
C LEU A 176 -7.37 3.07 9.94
N SER A 177 -7.99 2.81 11.09
CA SER A 177 -7.43 3.21 12.38
C SER A 177 -6.27 2.31 12.78
N ILE A 178 -5.40 2.79 13.66
CA ILE A 178 -4.30 1.97 14.21
C ILE A 178 -4.80 0.71 14.91
N ASP A 179 -5.93 0.79 15.63
CA ASP A 179 -6.49 -0.37 16.34
C ASP A 179 -6.98 -1.44 15.36
N THR A 180 -7.72 -1.03 14.31
CA THR A 180 -8.20 -1.94 13.27
C THR A 180 -7.03 -2.53 12.47
N ALA A 181 -5.98 -1.74 12.23
CA ALA A 181 -4.74 -2.21 11.61
C ALA A 181 -4.02 -3.26 12.46
N CYS A 182 -3.95 -3.05 13.77
CA CYS A 182 -3.39 -4.03 14.71
C CYS A 182 -4.18 -5.34 14.72
N ASP A 183 -5.51 -5.27 14.71
CA ASP A 183 -6.36 -6.47 14.64
C ASP A 183 -6.15 -7.24 13.33
N PHE A 184 -6.06 -6.54 12.20
CA PHE A 184 -5.76 -7.14 10.91
C PHE A 184 -4.38 -7.84 10.92
N VAL A 185 -3.34 -7.14 11.38
CA VAL A 185 -1.98 -7.71 11.43
C VAL A 185 -1.93 -8.91 12.38
N LYS A 186 -2.55 -8.83 13.56
CA LYS A 186 -2.65 -9.93 14.52
C LYS A 186 -3.34 -11.16 13.91
N ALA A 187 -4.42 -10.97 13.14
CA ALA A 187 -5.14 -12.06 12.49
C ALA A 187 -4.35 -12.74 11.35
N ASN A 188 -3.35 -12.06 10.79
CA ASN A 188 -2.49 -12.53 9.70
C ASN A 188 -1.04 -12.79 10.13
N TYR A 189 -0.75 -12.65 11.43
CA TYR A 189 0.58 -12.84 11.98
C TYR A 189 1.01 -14.31 11.88
N SER A 190 2.24 -14.52 11.44
CA SER A 190 2.92 -15.81 11.44
C SER A 190 4.43 -15.59 11.57
N ASN A 191 5.19 -16.65 11.84
CA ASN A 191 6.64 -16.58 11.97
C ASN A 191 7.34 -16.17 10.65
N SER A 192 6.64 -16.21 9.52
CA SER A 192 7.16 -15.75 8.23
C SER A 192 7.07 -14.23 8.05
N LEU A 193 6.31 -13.51 8.89
CA LEU A 193 6.15 -12.06 8.78
C LEU A 193 7.41 -11.34 9.25
N GLN A 194 8.10 -10.67 8.33
CA GLN A 194 9.35 -9.97 8.59
C GLN A 194 9.20 -8.47 8.73
N ASN A 195 8.29 -7.86 7.95
CA ASN A 195 8.11 -6.41 7.95
C ASN A 195 6.63 -6.04 7.99
N VAL A 196 6.29 -5.09 8.85
CA VAL A 196 5.03 -4.34 8.84
C VAL A 196 5.39 -2.87 8.68
N ILE A 197 5.13 -2.31 7.51
CA ILE A 197 5.46 -0.94 7.15
C ILE A 197 4.15 -0.18 7.01
N MET A 198 3.91 0.76 7.93
CA MET A 198 2.71 1.60 7.92
C MET A 198 2.91 2.81 7.02
N CYS A 199 1.91 3.12 6.20
CA CYS A 199 1.93 4.24 5.26
C CYS A 199 0.63 5.05 5.36
N HIS A 200 0.55 6.15 4.63
CA HIS A 200 -0.63 7.01 4.54
C HIS A 200 -1.11 7.57 5.89
N LEU A 201 -0.18 7.93 6.78
CA LEU A 201 -0.52 8.51 8.08
C LEU A 201 -1.08 9.93 7.92
N SER A 202 -2.12 10.26 8.70
CA SER A 202 -2.61 11.62 8.84
C SER A 202 -1.57 12.49 9.56
N SER A 203 -1.34 13.70 9.05
CA SER A 203 -0.47 14.69 9.73
C SER A 203 -1.04 15.22 11.04
N GLU A 204 -2.36 15.10 11.23
CA GLU A 204 -3.08 15.68 12.38
C GLU A 204 -3.53 14.63 13.38
N ASN A 205 -3.88 13.43 12.91
CA ASN A 205 -4.57 12.41 13.70
C ASN A 205 -3.74 11.13 13.89
N ALA A 206 -2.42 11.18 13.65
CA ALA A 206 -1.52 10.05 13.82
C ALA A 206 -0.26 10.45 14.59
N ASP A 207 0.13 9.59 15.53
CA ASP A 207 1.41 9.66 16.21
C ASP A 207 2.26 8.46 15.77
N ARG A 208 3.36 8.75 15.10
CA ARG A 208 4.25 7.74 14.51
C ARG A 208 4.80 6.75 15.55
N ASP A 209 5.29 7.27 16.67
CA ASP A 209 5.97 6.46 17.68
C ASP A 209 4.96 5.59 18.43
N SER A 210 3.79 6.15 18.77
CA SER A 210 2.65 5.42 19.32
C SER A 210 2.20 4.29 18.37
N PHE A 211 2.12 4.55 17.05
CA PHE A 211 1.72 3.54 16.07
C PHE A 211 2.73 2.39 16.01
N ILE A 212 4.02 2.70 16.02
CA ILE A 212 5.08 1.69 16.06
C ILE A 212 4.98 0.83 17.33
N GLU A 213 4.75 1.45 18.49
CA GLU A 213 4.61 0.73 19.76
C GLU A 213 3.37 -0.19 19.79
N LYS A 214 2.21 0.33 19.33
CA LYS A 214 0.97 -0.46 19.23
C LYS A 214 1.18 -1.66 18.29
N MET A 215 1.74 -1.44 17.12
CA MET A 215 1.95 -2.48 16.11
C MET A 215 2.97 -3.54 16.54
N LYS A 216 4.04 -3.17 17.23
CA LYS A 216 5.03 -4.12 17.80
C LYS A 216 4.43 -5.09 18.80
N LYS A 217 3.39 -4.69 19.54
CA LYS A 217 2.69 -5.59 20.48
C LYS A 217 2.00 -6.76 19.76
N VAL A 218 1.54 -6.56 18.53
CA VAL A 218 0.82 -7.57 17.74
C VAL A 218 1.71 -8.30 16.73
N ALA A 219 2.86 -7.73 16.39
CA ALA A 219 3.86 -8.32 15.49
C ALA A 219 5.28 -8.26 16.08
N PRO A 220 5.52 -8.94 17.23
CA PRO A 220 6.74 -8.74 18.04
C PRO A 220 8.04 -9.18 17.36
N ALA A 221 7.99 -10.14 16.44
CA ALA A 221 9.17 -10.61 15.71
C ALA A 221 9.39 -9.88 14.38
N ALA A 222 8.40 -9.09 13.92
CA ALA A 222 8.54 -8.34 12.68
C ALA A 222 9.25 -7.00 12.92
N ASN A 223 9.97 -6.53 11.89
CA ASN A 223 10.42 -5.15 11.82
C ASN A 223 9.20 -4.26 11.56
N VAL A 224 8.87 -3.40 12.51
CA VAL A 224 7.74 -2.45 12.42
C VAL A 224 8.27 -1.05 12.18
N ASP A 225 7.75 -0.39 11.16
CA ASP A 225 8.18 0.94 10.77
C ASP A 225 7.07 1.76 10.10
N VAL A 226 7.33 3.06 9.93
CA VAL A 226 6.44 4.01 9.23
C VAL A 226 7.17 4.61 8.05
N THR A 227 6.46 4.75 6.92
CA THR A 227 7.00 5.36 5.70
C THR A 227 7.34 6.84 5.90
N ALA A 228 8.40 7.26 5.20
CA ALA A 228 8.75 8.66 4.99
C ALA A 228 9.41 8.79 3.63
N ALA A 229 9.23 9.91 2.96
CA ALA A 229 9.84 10.17 1.66
C ALA A 229 11.36 9.97 1.70
N GLY A 230 11.90 9.22 0.74
CA GLY A 230 13.30 8.85 0.64
C GLY A 230 13.73 7.62 1.45
N LYS A 231 12.91 7.13 2.38
CA LYS A 231 13.21 5.93 3.18
C LYS A 231 13.06 4.65 2.34
N SER A 232 13.86 3.64 2.68
CA SER A 232 13.81 2.35 2.00
C SER A 232 14.02 1.18 2.98
N TRP A 233 13.51 0.01 2.58
CA TRP A 233 13.58 -1.25 3.33
C TRP A 233 14.05 -2.37 2.41
N ASP A 234 14.93 -3.21 2.91
CA ASP A 234 15.30 -4.45 2.25
C ASP A 234 14.30 -5.54 2.61
N LEU A 235 13.66 -6.08 1.58
CA LEU A 235 12.68 -7.16 1.72
C LEU A 235 13.35 -8.47 1.30
N LYS A 236 13.40 -9.44 2.22
CA LYS A 236 14.04 -10.73 2.00
C LYS A 236 13.02 -11.86 2.07
N ASN A 237 13.24 -12.91 1.31
CA ASN A 237 12.47 -14.14 1.43
C ASN A 237 13.12 -15.03 2.52
N PRO A 238 12.40 -15.31 3.64
CA PRO A 238 12.98 -16.14 4.70
C PRO A 238 13.29 -17.58 4.25
N SER A 239 12.60 -18.07 3.20
CA SER A 239 12.80 -19.41 2.64
C SER A 239 14.11 -19.54 1.83
N GLU A 240 14.72 -18.42 1.43
CA GLU A 240 15.98 -18.39 0.69
C GLU A 240 17.18 -18.07 1.60
N CYS A 241 16.96 -17.95 2.93
CA CYS A 241 18.07 -17.79 3.85
C CYS A 241 18.80 -19.14 3.94
N PRO A 242 20.08 -19.24 3.51
CA PRO A 242 20.78 -20.52 3.43
C PRO A 242 21.23 -21.06 4.78
N PHE A 243 20.58 -20.70 5.87
CA PHE A 243 20.70 -21.28 7.24
C PHE A 243 20.00 -20.38 8.27
#